data_e23ff46b567591dc688dac6663a7e166
#
_entry.id   e23ff46b567591dc688dac6663a7e166
#
_cell.length_a   1.000
_cell.length_b   1.000
_cell.length_c   1.000
_cell.angle_alpha   90.00
_cell.angle_beta   90.00
_cell.angle_gamma   90.00
#
_symmetry.space_group_name_H-M   'P 1'
#
loop_
_entity.id
_entity.type
_entity.pdbx_description
1 polymer ?
#
loop_
_entity_poly.entity_id
_entity_poly.type
_entity_poly.pdbx_seq_one_letter_code
_entity_poly.pdbx_strand_id
1 'polypeptide(L)'
;RDKGIEIVKFDPFKFPYINHALHRDHRKIVVIDGKIGYTGGMNIANYYIKGLPEIGDWRDMHIRIEGNAVNELQNIFLTMWNKSTKQHISGSQYYPLRNDSTFKGNKNVAIVDRIPKKEPKLMRQTYIKSIDAAQDKIQIVNPYFTPIPSIKKAIKRALKRGVEVEIMIPGKSDIPFTPDAAFYTANKLRKKGAKIYVYNGGFHHSKI
;
A
#
# COMPACT_ATOMS: atom_id res chain seq x y z
N ARG A 1 25.31 2.05 -11.43
CA ARG A 1 26.41 2.71 -10.67
C ARG A 1 27.21 3.64 -11.55
N ASP A 2 27.41 3.30 -12.80
CA ASP A 2 28.20 4.10 -13.75
C ASP A 2 27.61 5.48 -14.10
N LYS A 3 26.39 5.74 -13.67
CA LYS A 3 25.66 7.01 -13.85
C LYS A 3 25.57 7.84 -12.54
N GLY A 4 26.40 7.54 -11.54
CA GLY A 4 26.37 8.23 -10.24
C GLY A 4 25.17 7.86 -9.34
N ILE A 5 24.41 6.79 -9.68
CA ILE A 5 23.27 6.33 -8.89
C ILE A 5 23.74 5.35 -7.82
N GLU A 6 23.44 5.65 -6.56
CA GLU A 6 23.66 4.69 -5.48
C GLU A 6 22.50 3.68 -5.41
N ILE A 7 22.87 2.41 -5.42
CA ILE A 7 21.91 1.30 -5.33
C ILE A 7 22.29 0.39 -4.18
N VAL A 8 21.34 0.15 -3.30
CA VAL A 8 21.51 -0.72 -2.12
C VAL A 8 20.47 -1.81 -2.11
N LYS A 9 20.92 -3.05 -1.86
CA LYS A 9 20.02 -4.19 -1.67
C LYS A 9 19.54 -4.21 -0.21
N PHE A 10 18.23 -4.18 -0.03
CA PHE A 10 17.63 -4.35 1.29
C PHE A 10 17.62 -5.81 1.69
N ASP A 11 18.18 -6.12 2.87
CA ASP A 11 18.22 -7.43 3.51
C ASP A 11 18.43 -8.59 2.50
N PRO A 12 19.59 -8.60 1.80
CA PRO A 12 19.85 -9.60 0.78
C PRO A 12 19.91 -11.01 1.41
N PHE A 13 19.40 -11.97 0.67
CA PHE A 13 19.50 -13.38 1.08
C PHE A 13 20.97 -13.77 1.28
N LYS A 14 21.29 -14.31 2.45
CA LYS A 14 22.62 -14.85 2.78
C LYS A 14 22.47 -16.29 3.22
N PHE A 15 22.98 -17.22 2.43
CA PHE A 15 23.10 -18.61 2.81
C PHE A 15 24.05 -18.75 4.03
N PRO A 16 23.73 -19.54 5.05
CA PRO A 16 22.59 -20.47 5.21
C PRO A 16 21.35 -19.88 5.93
N TYR A 17 21.25 -18.56 6.09
CA TYR A 17 20.20 -17.90 6.88
C TYR A 17 18.87 -17.82 6.12
N ILE A 18 18.15 -18.95 6.02
CA ILE A 18 16.86 -19.07 5.30
C ILE A 18 15.75 -18.21 5.93
N ASN A 19 15.83 -17.93 7.24
CA ASN A 19 14.85 -17.14 7.97
C ASN A 19 14.71 -15.69 7.47
N HIS A 20 15.72 -15.16 6.76
CA HIS A 20 15.65 -13.84 6.12
C HIS A 20 14.96 -13.86 4.74
N ALA A 21 14.66 -15.02 4.19
CA ALA A 21 14.06 -15.14 2.86
C ALA A 21 12.69 -14.43 2.74
N LEU A 22 11.94 -14.32 3.83
CA LEU A 22 10.64 -13.69 3.91
C LEU A 22 10.69 -12.18 4.26
N HIS A 23 11.88 -11.65 4.60
CA HIS A 23 12.06 -10.24 4.91
C HIS A 23 12.20 -9.45 3.62
N ARG A 24 11.08 -8.95 3.09
CA ARG A 24 11.06 -8.12 1.88
C ARG A 24 10.39 -6.79 2.17
N ASP A 25 10.98 -5.72 1.66
CA ASP A 25 10.34 -4.41 1.64
C ASP A 25 9.49 -4.30 0.37
N HIS A 26 8.19 -4.18 0.56
CA HIS A 26 7.23 -4.05 -0.55
C HIS A 26 6.72 -2.61 -0.71
N ARG A 27 7.24 -1.67 0.06
CA ARG A 27 6.89 -0.25 -0.06
C ARG A 27 7.41 0.33 -1.36
N LYS A 28 6.65 1.19 -1.99
CA LYS A 28 7.02 1.98 -3.15
C LYS A 28 7.00 3.43 -2.70
N ILE A 29 8.17 3.97 -2.44
CA ILE A 29 8.35 5.33 -1.95
C ILE A 29 9.36 6.01 -2.86
N VAL A 30 8.98 7.16 -3.40
CA VAL A 30 9.88 8.07 -4.10
C VAL A 30 9.77 9.42 -3.42
N VAL A 31 10.90 9.99 -3.03
CA VAL A 31 10.97 11.36 -2.51
C VAL A 31 11.90 12.16 -3.39
N ILE A 32 11.44 13.32 -3.84
CA ILE A 32 12.19 14.22 -4.71
C ILE A 32 12.45 15.51 -3.93
N ASP A 33 13.73 15.83 -3.75
CA ASP A 33 14.21 17.03 -3.07
C ASP A 33 13.62 17.25 -1.66
N GLY A 34 13.15 16.18 -1.00
CA GLY A 34 12.40 16.29 0.25
C GLY A 34 11.06 17.02 0.14
N LYS A 35 10.64 17.44 -1.04
CA LYS A 35 9.46 18.30 -1.28
C LYS A 35 8.25 17.55 -1.83
N ILE A 36 8.49 16.58 -2.70
CA ILE A 36 7.45 15.80 -3.36
C ILE A 36 7.62 14.34 -2.99
N GLY A 37 6.56 13.69 -2.57
CA GLY A 37 6.52 12.28 -2.27
C GLY A 37 5.57 11.52 -3.19
N TYR A 38 5.95 10.32 -3.59
CA TYR A 38 5.07 9.38 -4.27
C TYR A 38 5.01 8.07 -3.50
N THR A 39 3.82 7.51 -3.40
CA THR A 39 3.60 6.15 -2.86
C THR A 39 2.35 5.52 -3.44
N GLY A 40 2.27 4.20 -3.41
CA GLY A 40 1.15 3.45 -3.97
C GLY A 40 1.50 2.02 -4.33
N GLY A 41 0.73 1.41 -5.23
CA GLY A 41 0.91 0.02 -5.62
C GLY A 41 1.90 -0.20 -6.77
N MET A 42 2.18 0.81 -7.60
CA MET A 42 2.99 0.66 -8.81
C MET A 42 4.44 0.28 -8.52
N ASN A 43 4.94 -0.72 -9.25
CA ASN A 43 6.37 -1.01 -9.38
C ASN A 43 6.93 -0.32 -10.64
N ILE A 44 8.25 -0.26 -10.74
CA ILE A 44 8.93 0.17 -11.96
C ILE A 44 9.09 -1.06 -12.85
N ALA A 45 8.13 -1.30 -13.73
CA ALA A 45 8.14 -2.45 -14.63
C ALA A 45 7.30 -2.17 -15.90
N ASN A 46 7.68 -2.77 -17.02
CA ASN A 46 7.06 -2.52 -18.32
C ASN A 46 5.58 -2.93 -18.39
N TYR A 47 5.16 -3.92 -17.64
CA TYR A 47 3.76 -4.37 -17.63
C TYR A 47 2.77 -3.35 -17.06
N TYR A 48 3.24 -2.36 -16.30
CA TYR A 48 2.40 -1.22 -15.92
C TYR A 48 2.05 -0.28 -17.08
N ILE A 49 2.80 -0.36 -18.18
CA ILE A 49 2.59 0.45 -19.38
C ILE A 49 1.93 -0.38 -20.49
N LYS A 50 2.38 -1.62 -20.67
CA LYS A 50 2.01 -2.46 -21.82
C LYS A 50 1.00 -3.56 -21.48
N GLY A 51 0.68 -3.74 -20.17
CA GLY A 51 -0.06 -4.92 -19.74
C GLY A 51 0.73 -6.22 -19.87
N LEU A 52 0.04 -7.33 -19.72
CA LEU A 52 0.55 -8.69 -19.98
C LEU A 52 -0.39 -9.41 -20.96
N PRO A 53 0.12 -10.16 -21.94
CA PRO A 53 -0.71 -10.82 -22.96
C PRO A 53 -1.83 -11.69 -22.37
N GLU A 54 -1.54 -12.44 -21.29
CA GLU A 54 -2.46 -13.40 -20.69
C GLU A 54 -3.50 -12.73 -19.78
N ILE A 55 -3.20 -11.53 -19.29
CA ILE A 55 -3.99 -10.84 -18.26
C ILE A 55 -4.70 -9.62 -18.84
N GLY A 56 -4.08 -8.94 -19.81
CA GLY A 56 -4.52 -7.66 -20.35
C GLY A 56 -3.88 -6.47 -19.64
N ASP A 57 -4.59 -5.35 -19.58
CA ASP A 57 -4.11 -4.12 -18.98
C ASP A 57 -3.84 -4.30 -17.48
N TRP A 58 -2.75 -3.68 -17.03
CA TRP A 58 -2.35 -3.67 -15.63
C TRP A 58 -2.64 -2.31 -15.01
N ARG A 59 -3.69 -2.23 -14.21
CA ARG A 59 -4.12 -1.00 -13.56
C ARG A 59 -3.67 -0.94 -12.11
N ASP A 60 -3.07 0.17 -11.71
CA ASP A 60 -2.71 0.44 -10.32
C ASP A 60 -2.94 1.92 -9.97
N MET A 61 -2.78 2.26 -8.71
CA MET A 61 -2.83 3.63 -8.23
C MET A 61 -1.56 4.04 -7.50
N HIS A 62 -1.16 5.26 -7.76
CA HIS A 62 -0.05 5.92 -7.10
C HIS A 62 -0.47 7.35 -6.76
N ILE A 63 -0.14 7.82 -5.58
CA ILE A 63 -0.47 9.17 -5.14
C ILE A 63 0.79 10.04 -5.13
N ARG A 64 0.64 11.27 -5.55
CA ARG A 64 1.62 12.34 -5.39
C ARG A 64 1.20 13.18 -4.19
N ILE A 65 2.13 13.43 -3.29
CA ILE A 65 1.93 14.17 -2.04
C ILE A 65 2.90 15.34 -2.02
N GLU A 66 2.42 16.49 -1.62
CA GLU A 66 3.21 17.68 -1.27
C GLU A 66 2.85 18.10 0.16
N GLY A 67 3.69 18.90 0.80
CA GLY A 67 3.46 19.35 2.17
C GLY A 67 4.15 18.46 3.21
N ASN A 68 3.79 18.66 4.47
CA ASN A 68 4.51 18.08 5.61
C ASN A 68 4.47 16.55 5.67
N ALA A 69 3.46 15.91 5.09
CA ALA A 69 3.38 14.45 5.02
C ALA A 69 4.55 13.80 4.22
N VAL A 70 5.23 14.56 3.37
CA VAL A 70 6.43 14.07 2.66
C VAL A 70 7.57 13.76 3.62
N ASN A 71 7.65 14.47 4.75
CA ASN A 71 8.67 14.21 5.77
C ASN A 71 8.56 12.79 6.32
N GLU A 72 7.36 12.26 6.46
CA GLU A 72 7.16 10.88 6.91
C GLU A 72 7.66 9.86 5.88
N LEU A 73 7.42 10.10 4.60
CA LEU A 73 7.98 9.26 3.53
C LEU A 73 9.51 9.33 3.51
N GLN A 74 10.07 10.53 3.70
CA GLN A 74 11.51 10.75 3.81
C GLN A 74 12.10 10.00 5.02
N ASN A 75 11.45 10.06 6.16
CA ASN A 75 11.85 9.33 7.37
C ASN A 75 11.88 7.82 7.14
N ILE A 76 10.85 7.28 6.49
CA ILE A 76 10.79 5.86 6.15
C ILE A 76 11.94 5.48 5.23
N PHE A 77 12.19 6.27 4.17
CA PHE A 77 13.27 6.02 3.23
C PHE A 77 14.63 6.05 3.94
N LEU A 78 14.95 7.12 4.67
CA LEU A 78 16.25 7.28 5.36
C LEU A 78 16.48 6.19 6.42
N THR A 79 15.43 5.81 7.15
CA THR A 79 15.51 4.71 8.13
C THR A 79 15.92 3.40 7.45
N MET A 80 15.32 3.10 6.29
CA MET A 80 15.63 1.87 5.55
C MET A 80 17.02 1.95 4.88
N TRP A 81 17.37 3.10 4.32
CA TRP A 81 18.67 3.35 3.71
C TRP A 81 19.80 3.19 4.73
N ASN A 82 19.71 3.90 5.84
CA ASN A 82 20.72 3.85 6.91
C ASN A 82 20.91 2.44 7.46
N LYS A 83 19.79 1.71 7.66
CA LYS A 83 19.85 0.31 8.09
C LYS A 83 20.56 -0.58 7.07
N SER A 84 20.37 -0.34 5.79
CA SER A 84 20.93 -1.16 4.70
C SER A 84 22.38 -0.84 4.36
N THR A 85 22.79 0.41 4.52
CA THR A 85 24.14 0.91 4.19
C THR A 85 25.05 1.00 5.40
N LYS A 86 24.52 0.98 6.62
CA LYS A 86 25.20 1.35 7.86
C LYS A 86 25.68 2.81 7.89
N GLN A 87 25.19 3.64 6.98
CA GLN A 87 25.37 5.09 7.00
C GLN A 87 24.50 5.70 8.09
N HIS A 88 24.82 6.93 8.50
CA HIS A 88 24.04 7.73 9.44
C HIS A 88 23.58 9.02 8.78
N ILE A 89 22.95 8.88 7.60
CA ILE A 89 22.43 10.03 6.85
C ILE A 89 21.31 10.67 7.67
N SER A 90 21.48 11.93 8.03
CA SER A 90 20.53 12.75 8.77
C SER A 90 20.81 14.24 8.53
N GLY A 91 19.90 15.10 8.96
CA GLY A 91 20.08 16.55 8.91
C GLY A 91 18.94 17.28 8.19
N SER A 92 18.87 18.58 8.44
CA SER A 92 17.80 19.46 7.93
C SER A 92 17.77 19.56 6.39
N GLN A 93 18.90 19.30 5.72
CA GLN A 93 18.98 19.29 4.25
C GLN A 93 18.02 18.28 3.60
N TYR A 94 17.63 17.23 4.31
CA TYR A 94 16.66 16.24 3.83
C TYR A 94 15.20 16.64 4.09
N TYR A 95 14.99 17.70 4.87
CA TYR A 95 13.69 18.21 5.30
C TYR A 95 13.60 19.72 5.04
N PRO A 96 13.56 20.12 3.77
CA PRO A 96 13.56 21.54 3.43
C PRO A 96 12.39 22.25 4.06
N LEU A 97 12.64 23.46 4.56
CA LEU A 97 11.60 24.35 5.06
C LEU A 97 10.57 24.61 3.95
N ARG A 98 9.32 24.54 4.29
CA ARG A 98 8.20 24.77 3.36
C ARG A 98 7.43 26.00 3.78
N ASN A 99 7.16 26.87 2.82
CA ASN A 99 6.19 27.94 3.01
C ASN A 99 4.79 27.37 2.82
N ASP A 100 4.00 27.27 3.87
CA ASP A 100 2.64 26.73 3.83
C ASP A 100 1.74 27.52 2.86
N SER A 101 2.03 28.81 2.60
CA SER A 101 1.33 29.65 1.65
C SER A 101 1.40 29.20 0.19
N THR A 102 2.33 28.31 -0.15
CA THR A 102 2.49 27.77 -1.52
C THR A 102 1.67 26.52 -1.79
N PHE A 103 1.15 25.86 -0.74
CA PHE A 103 0.36 24.66 -0.91
C PHE A 103 -1.09 24.96 -1.23
N LYS A 104 -1.55 24.46 -2.37
CA LYS A 104 -2.97 24.55 -2.78
C LYS A 104 -3.87 23.50 -2.13
N GLY A 105 -3.29 22.54 -1.44
CA GLY A 105 -4.00 21.41 -0.82
C GLY A 105 -4.49 21.73 0.60
N ASN A 106 -5.67 21.24 0.94
CA ASN A 106 -6.28 21.36 2.27
C ASN A 106 -6.62 20.00 2.89
N LYS A 107 -5.92 18.95 2.50
CA LYS A 107 -6.20 17.59 2.97
C LYS A 107 -5.26 17.20 4.11
N ASN A 108 -5.82 16.66 5.19
CA ASN A 108 -5.03 16.00 6.22
C ASN A 108 -4.62 14.61 5.71
N VAL A 109 -3.31 14.34 5.76
CA VAL A 109 -2.73 13.06 5.32
C VAL A 109 -1.98 12.44 6.47
N ALA A 110 -2.28 11.18 6.77
CA ALA A 110 -1.54 10.37 7.73
C ALA A 110 -0.81 9.25 7.01
N ILE A 111 0.49 9.16 7.20
CA ILE A 111 1.31 8.05 6.72
C ILE A 111 1.39 7.00 7.82
N VAL A 112 0.89 5.80 7.54
CA VAL A 112 0.92 4.67 8.48
C VAL A 112 1.92 3.65 8.00
N ASP A 113 3.06 3.59 8.66
CA ASP A 113 4.10 2.59 8.35
C ASP A 113 3.99 1.39 9.30
N ARG A 114 4.23 0.21 8.74
CA ARG A 114 4.33 -1.01 9.54
C ARG A 114 5.80 -1.33 9.81
N ILE A 115 6.20 -1.21 11.08
CA ILE A 115 7.53 -1.59 11.53
C ILE A 115 7.43 -2.99 12.18
N PRO A 116 7.85 -4.07 11.49
CA PRO A 116 7.88 -5.40 12.09
C PRO A 116 8.73 -5.39 13.36
N LYS A 117 8.30 -6.07 14.40
CA LYS A 117 8.89 -6.13 15.75
C LYS A 117 8.59 -4.91 16.66
N LYS A 118 8.57 -3.67 16.14
CA LYS A 118 8.23 -2.51 16.97
C LYS A 118 6.72 -2.34 17.09
N GLU A 119 6.03 -2.20 15.94
CA GLU A 119 4.59 -1.98 15.89
C GLU A 119 3.89 -2.94 14.90
N PRO A 120 3.91 -4.24 15.18
CA PRO A 120 3.43 -5.24 14.22
C PRO A 120 1.91 -5.17 13.98
N LYS A 121 1.17 -4.50 14.88
CA LYS A 121 -0.30 -4.42 14.83
C LYS A 121 -0.82 -3.08 14.29
N LEU A 122 0.01 -2.05 14.13
CA LEU A 122 -0.42 -0.68 13.82
C LEU A 122 -1.31 -0.61 12.57
N MET A 123 -0.83 -1.08 11.44
CA MET A 123 -1.59 -1.07 10.17
C MET A 123 -2.96 -1.75 10.32
N ARG A 124 -2.99 -2.93 10.94
CA ARG A 124 -4.24 -3.66 11.19
C ARG A 124 -5.20 -2.89 12.08
N GLN A 125 -4.70 -2.28 13.13
CA GLN A 125 -5.51 -1.47 14.06
C GLN A 125 -6.06 -0.23 13.36
N THR A 126 -5.27 0.41 12.51
CA THR A 126 -5.70 1.56 11.71
C THR A 126 -6.87 1.18 10.80
N TYR A 127 -6.75 0.08 10.03
CA TYR A 127 -7.86 -0.41 9.21
C TYR A 127 -9.11 -0.71 10.04
N ILE A 128 -8.97 -1.39 11.17
CA ILE A 128 -10.12 -1.73 12.03
C ILE A 128 -10.80 -0.45 12.54
N LYS A 129 -10.01 0.51 13.06
CA LYS A 129 -10.53 1.78 13.56
C LYS A 129 -11.24 2.58 12.47
N SER A 130 -10.65 2.67 11.27
CA SER A 130 -11.28 3.37 10.14
C SER A 130 -12.61 2.73 9.72
N ILE A 131 -12.64 1.39 9.63
CA ILE A 131 -13.87 0.64 9.29
C ILE A 131 -14.94 0.82 10.39
N ASP A 132 -14.53 0.78 11.66
CA ASP A 132 -15.46 0.93 12.78
C ASP A 132 -15.97 2.38 12.92
N ALA A 133 -15.20 3.37 12.48
CA ALA A 133 -15.59 4.79 12.49
C ALA A 133 -16.47 5.18 11.30
N ALA A 134 -16.55 4.39 10.25
CA ALA A 134 -17.35 4.69 9.07
C ALA A 134 -18.85 4.77 9.42
N GLN A 135 -19.53 5.81 8.89
CA GLN A 135 -20.96 6.06 9.11
C GLN A 135 -21.78 5.73 7.87
N ASP A 136 -21.34 6.14 6.67
CA ASP A 136 -22.14 6.08 5.46
C ASP A 136 -21.66 4.97 4.53
N LYS A 137 -20.40 5.03 4.10
CA LYS A 137 -19.88 4.18 3.03
C LYS A 137 -18.44 3.75 3.23
N ILE A 138 -18.14 2.51 2.87
CA ILE A 138 -16.80 1.94 2.77
C ILE A 138 -16.61 1.39 1.37
N GLN A 139 -15.54 1.81 0.69
CA GLN A 139 -15.14 1.29 -0.60
C GLN A 139 -13.76 0.61 -0.48
N ILE A 140 -13.66 -0.60 -0.97
CA ILE A 140 -12.43 -1.41 -0.90
C ILE A 140 -12.10 -1.89 -2.31
N VAL A 141 -10.89 -1.61 -2.76
CA VAL A 141 -10.33 -2.22 -3.98
C VAL A 141 -9.08 -2.99 -3.60
N ASN A 142 -9.05 -4.27 -3.87
CA ASN A 142 -7.89 -5.09 -3.51
C ASN A 142 -7.71 -6.28 -4.46
N PRO A 143 -6.49 -6.47 -5.03
CA PRO A 143 -6.21 -7.55 -5.98
C PRO A 143 -6.25 -8.95 -5.34
N TYR A 144 -5.96 -9.04 -4.05
CA TYR A 144 -5.88 -10.31 -3.32
C TYR A 144 -6.74 -10.27 -2.06
N PHE A 145 -8.05 -10.09 -2.26
CA PHE A 145 -8.99 -9.82 -1.18
C PHE A 145 -9.18 -11.04 -0.25
N THR A 146 -8.21 -11.26 0.60
CA THR A 146 -8.22 -12.31 1.64
C THR A 146 -7.99 -11.71 3.04
N PRO A 147 -8.84 -10.81 3.50
CA PRO A 147 -8.65 -10.11 4.77
C PRO A 147 -8.61 -11.09 5.95
N ILE A 148 -7.76 -10.79 6.92
CA ILE A 148 -7.65 -11.55 8.17
C ILE A 148 -8.97 -11.53 8.96
N PRO A 149 -9.18 -12.48 9.89
CA PRO A 149 -10.45 -12.58 10.63
C PRO A 149 -10.90 -11.29 11.33
N SER A 150 -9.97 -10.53 11.90
CA SER A 150 -10.30 -9.27 12.60
C SER A 150 -10.83 -8.19 11.65
N ILE A 151 -10.26 -8.04 10.45
CA ILE A 151 -10.77 -7.12 9.42
C ILE A 151 -12.15 -7.60 8.91
N LYS A 152 -12.32 -8.90 8.64
CA LYS A 152 -13.63 -9.45 8.27
C LYS A 152 -14.70 -9.19 9.34
N LYS A 153 -14.34 -9.28 10.63
CA LYS A 153 -15.25 -8.94 11.72
C LYS A 153 -15.61 -7.45 11.72
N ALA A 154 -14.66 -6.55 11.50
CA ALA A 154 -14.91 -5.11 11.40
C ALA A 154 -15.85 -4.77 10.23
N ILE A 155 -15.63 -5.33 9.04
CA ILE A 155 -16.53 -5.15 7.88
C ILE A 155 -17.96 -5.64 8.22
N LYS A 156 -18.08 -6.79 8.87
CA LYS A 156 -19.41 -7.29 9.29
C LYS A 156 -20.11 -6.39 10.31
N ARG A 157 -19.34 -5.74 11.22
CA ARG A 157 -19.92 -4.76 12.14
C ARG A 157 -20.40 -3.51 11.40
N ALA A 158 -19.64 -3.02 10.43
CA ALA A 158 -20.04 -1.90 9.59
C ALA A 158 -21.36 -2.20 8.85
N LEU A 159 -21.46 -3.36 8.21
CA LEU A 159 -22.70 -3.82 7.56
C LEU A 159 -23.88 -3.89 8.53
N LYS A 160 -23.66 -4.37 9.76
CA LYS A 160 -24.72 -4.41 10.80
C LYS A 160 -25.19 -3.03 11.26
N ARG A 161 -24.32 -2.00 11.17
CA ARG A 161 -24.68 -0.61 11.45
C ARG A 161 -25.43 0.07 10.29
N GLY A 162 -25.61 -0.60 9.16
CA GLY A 162 -26.21 -0.03 7.96
C GLY A 162 -25.23 0.69 7.04
N VAL A 163 -23.92 0.64 7.31
CA VAL A 163 -22.91 1.24 6.44
C VAL A 163 -22.86 0.50 5.11
N GLU A 164 -22.95 1.23 4.01
CA GLU A 164 -22.80 0.67 2.67
C GLU A 164 -21.36 0.18 2.47
N VAL A 165 -21.19 -1.09 2.12
CA VAL A 165 -19.86 -1.66 1.87
C VAL A 165 -19.77 -2.15 0.43
N GLU A 166 -18.87 -1.55 -0.35
CA GLU A 166 -18.56 -1.93 -1.72
C GLU A 166 -17.15 -2.52 -1.80
N ILE A 167 -17.04 -3.65 -2.47
CA ILE A 167 -15.75 -4.34 -2.62
C ILE A 167 -15.55 -4.67 -4.08
N MET A 168 -14.45 -4.17 -4.66
CA MET A 168 -14.04 -4.51 -6.01
C MET A 168 -12.83 -5.46 -5.97
N ILE A 169 -12.94 -6.55 -6.68
CA ILE A 169 -11.88 -7.55 -6.87
C ILE A 169 -11.63 -7.76 -8.37
N PRO A 170 -10.41 -8.13 -8.80
CA PRO A 170 -10.16 -8.41 -10.20
C PRO A 170 -10.74 -9.78 -10.60
N GLY A 171 -11.20 -9.87 -11.85
CA GLY A 171 -11.64 -11.14 -12.45
C GLY A 171 -10.46 -12.04 -12.87
N LYS A 172 -9.30 -11.43 -13.14
CA LYS A 172 -8.03 -12.12 -13.46
C LYS A 172 -6.95 -11.73 -12.44
N SER A 173 -5.93 -12.57 -12.27
CA SER A 173 -4.79 -12.30 -11.38
C SER A 173 -3.51 -12.86 -11.96
N ASP A 174 -2.40 -12.25 -11.57
CA ASP A 174 -1.03 -12.70 -11.83
C ASP A 174 -0.61 -13.88 -10.95
N ILE A 175 -1.36 -14.15 -9.89
CA ILE A 175 -1.09 -15.27 -8.97
C ILE A 175 -2.25 -16.27 -9.08
N PRO A 176 -1.99 -17.51 -9.51
CA PRO A 176 -3.00 -18.57 -9.55
C PRO A 176 -3.70 -18.75 -8.19
N PHE A 177 -4.96 -19.19 -8.21
CA PHE A 177 -5.81 -19.45 -7.03
C PHE A 177 -6.19 -18.24 -6.16
N THR A 178 -5.54 -17.06 -6.34
CA THR A 178 -5.92 -15.87 -5.59
C THR A 178 -7.31 -15.34 -5.95
N PRO A 179 -7.78 -15.39 -7.21
CA PRO A 179 -9.16 -15.04 -7.53
C PRO A 179 -10.17 -15.89 -6.77
N ASP A 180 -10.00 -17.21 -6.74
CA ASP A 180 -10.94 -18.12 -6.07
C ASP A 180 -11.05 -17.82 -4.57
N ALA A 181 -9.92 -17.59 -3.91
CA ALA A 181 -9.89 -17.21 -2.50
C ALA A 181 -10.56 -15.85 -2.25
N ALA A 182 -10.36 -14.88 -3.16
CA ALA A 182 -10.99 -13.58 -3.10
C ALA A 182 -12.50 -13.68 -3.31
N PHE A 183 -12.95 -14.42 -4.34
CA PHE A 183 -14.37 -14.67 -4.63
C PHE A 183 -15.08 -15.39 -3.47
N TYR A 184 -14.46 -16.41 -2.90
CA TYR A 184 -15.01 -17.11 -1.73
C TYR A 184 -15.23 -16.15 -0.55
N THR A 185 -14.24 -15.32 -0.26
CA THR A 185 -14.35 -14.36 0.84
C THR A 185 -15.36 -13.26 0.55
N ALA A 186 -15.34 -12.70 -0.66
CA ALA A 186 -16.26 -11.67 -1.11
C ALA A 186 -17.71 -12.18 -1.08
N ASN A 187 -17.98 -13.41 -1.55
CA ASN A 187 -19.31 -14.00 -1.53
C ASN A 187 -19.86 -14.18 -0.10
N LYS A 188 -19.01 -14.52 0.88
CA LYS A 188 -19.42 -14.55 2.29
C LYS A 188 -19.84 -13.18 2.82
N LEU A 189 -19.22 -12.11 2.37
CA LEU A 189 -19.58 -10.74 2.74
C LEU A 189 -20.81 -10.26 1.95
N ARG A 190 -20.93 -10.64 0.68
CA ARG A 190 -22.14 -10.40 -0.13
C ARG A 190 -23.41 -10.94 0.54
N LYS A 191 -23.33 -12.17 1.06
CA LYS A 191 -24.45 -12.78 1.83
C LYS A 191 -24.78 -12.03 3.14
N LYS A 192 -23.92 -11.06 3.53
CA LYS A 192 -24.14 -10.17 4.69
C LYS A 192 -24.48 -8.73 4.30
N GLY A 193 -24.72 -8.48 3.00
CA GLY A 193 -25.15 -7.19 2.48
C GLY A 193 -24.08 -6.37 1.78
N ALA A 194 -22.84 -6.84 1.65
CA ALA A 194 -21.83 -6.12 0.87
C ALA A 194 -22.14 -6.22 -0.64
N LYS A 195 -21.90 -5.12 -1.36
CA LYS A 195 -21.93 -5.08 -2.82
C LYS A 195 -20.57 -5.50 -3.36
N ILE A 196 -20.54 -6.49 -4.24
CA ILE A 196 -19.31 -7.04 -4.81
C ILE A 196 -19.26 -6.71 -6.29
N TYR A 197 -18.14 -6.11 -6.72
CA TYR A 197 -17.85 -5.77 -8.10
C TYR A 197 -16.65 -6.57 -8.59
N VAL A 198 -16.72 -7.02 -9.83
CA VAL A 198 -15.63 -7.73 -10.49
C VAL A 198 -15.08 -6.85 -11.60
N TYR A 199 -13.79 -6.53 -11.53
CA TYR A 199 -13.13 -5.77 -12.58
C TYR A 199 -12.68 -6.69 -13.71
N ASN A 200 -13.24 -6.48 -14.90
CA ASN A 200 -12.99 -7.33 -16.09
C ASN A 200 -12.07 -6.67 -17.14
N GLY A 201 -11.60 -5.44 -16.91
CA GLY A 201 -10.73 -4.71 -17.84
C GLY A 201 -9.24 -5.07 -17.74
N GLY A 202 -8.90 -6.29 -17.35
CA GLY A 202 -7.54 -6.73 -17.10
C GLY A 202 -7.27 -6.99 -15.62
N PHE A 203 -6.07 -6.66 -15.12
CA PHE A 203 -5.72 -6.85 -13.72
C PHE A 203 -5.71 -5.53 -12.94
N HIS A 204 -6.59 -5.42 -11.97
CA HIS A 204 -6.64 -4.26 -11.08
C HIS A 204 -5.80 -4.51 -9.84
N HIS A 205 -4.58 -3.98 -9.82
CA HIS A 205 -3.60 -4.21 -8.75
C HIS A 205 -3.64 -3.15 -7.64
N SER A 206 -4.57 -2.19 -7.67
CA SER A 206 -4.69 -1.14 -6.64
C SER A 206 -5.08 -1.70 -5.27
N LYS A 207 -4.61 -1.05 -4.22
CA LYS A 207 -4.93 -1.32 -2.82
C LYS A 207 -5.47 -0.03 -2.20
N ILE A 208 -6.80 0.07 -2.18
CA ILE A 208 -7.57 1.23 -1.75
C ILE A 208 -8.59 0.79 -0.71
#